data_7cbe0e0ed5eee6328998b23e94e16ee4
#
_entry.id   7cbe0e0ed5eee6328998b23e94e16ee4
#
_cell.length_a   1.000
_cell.length_b   1.000
_cell.length_c   1.000
_cell.angle_alpha   90.00
_cell.angle_beta   90.00
_cell.angle_gamma   90.00
#
_symmetry.space_group_name_H-M   'P 1'
#
loop_
_entity.id
_entity.type
_entity.pdbx_description
1 polymer ?
#
loop_
_entity_poly.entity_id
_entity_poly.type
_entity_poly.pdbx_seq_one_letter_code
_entity_poly.pdbx_strand_id
1 'polypeptide(L)'
;MVQRVVYRRENNFNTKSNKTKIVKTPGARLTMHVIKKASKGPRCGDCKSKIIGVPCLRPFEYRRLAKSERTVARAYGGSRCMSCTRDRVKRAFFLEEQKAVKAIIAEKEAEARKAETEKAKASAEKKAKKADKSEKKEKSSKSSKESKSAPKKK
;
A
#
# COMPACT_ATOMS: atom_id res chain seq x y z
N MET A 1 37.48 21.56 55.88
CA MET A 1 36.01 21.79 55.83
C MET A 1 35.44 21.21 54.57
N VAL A 2 34.28 20.58 54.63
CA VAL A 2 33.56 20.10 53.42
C VAL A 2 32.90 21.29 52.77
N GLN A 3 33.07 21.43 51.43
CA GLN A 3 32.46 22.51 50.69
C GLN A 3 30.93 22.26 50.55
N ARG A 4 30.11 23.22 50.95
CA ARG A 4 28.64 23.21 50.74
C ARG A 4 28.34 23.64 49.33
N VAL A 5 27.49 22.88 48.62
CA VAL A 5 27.05 23.19 47.27
C VAL A 5 25.62 23.77 47.32
N VAL A 6 25.45 24.95 46.77
CA VAL A 6 24.20 25.70 46.82
C VAL A 6 23.57 25.75 45.43
N TYR A 7 22.23 25.79 45.37
CA TYR A 7 21.49 26.04 44.09
C TYR A 7 21.88 27.39 43.52
N ARG A 8 22.13 27.43 42.22
CA ARG A 8 22.42 28.66 41.46
C ARG A 8 21.17 29.36 40.98
N ARG A 9 20.01 28.69 41.00
CA ARG A 9 18.71 29.26 40.62
C ARG A 9 17.95 29.61 41.89
N GLU A 10 17.04 30.57 41.76
CA GLU A 10 16.17 31.02 42.84
C GLU A 10 15.26 29.90 43.34
N ASN A 11 14.63 29.15 42.42
CA ASN A 11 13.71 28.09 42.78
C ASN A 11 14.40 26.72 42.83
N ASN A 12 14.24 26.00 43.92
CA ASN A 12 14.82 24.68 44.20
C ASN A 12 13.78 23.53 44.17
N PHE A 13 12.65 23.72 43.49
CA PHE A 13 11.61 22.70 43.42
C PHE A 13 12.08 21.40 42.76
N ASN A 14 11.68 20.25 43.34
CA ASN A 14 12.03 18.93 42.83
C ASN A 14 11.21 18.53 41.61
N THR A 15 11.37 19.21 40.50
CA THR A 15 10.70 18.92 39.25
C THR A 15 11.63 18.19 38.29
N LYS A 16 11.04 17.55 37.25
CA LYS A 16 11.81 16.92 36.16
C LYS A 16 12.68 17.92 35.37
N SER A 17 12.37 19.22 35.43
CA SER A 17 13.12 20.29 34.76
C SER A 17 14.27 20.82 35.61
N ASN A 18 14.27 20.57 36.90
CA ASN A 18 15.20 21.12 37.86
C ASN A 18 16.14 20.03 38.44
N LYS A 19 16.53 19.04 37.62
CA LYS A 19 17.55 18.06 38.02
C LYS A 19 18.94 18.68 37.89
N THR A 20 19.76 18.41 38.91
CA THR A 20 21.11 18.97 39.01
C THR A 20 22.14 17.88 39.17
N LYS A 21 23.37 18.16 38.82
CA LYS A 21 24.56 17.33 39.14
C LYS A 21 25.66 18.22 39.72
N ILE A 22 26.44 17.64 40.63
CA ILE A 22 27.62 18.29 41.19
C ILE A 22 28.77 18.05 40.22
N VAL A 23 29.47 19.11 39.85
CA VAL A 23 30.62 19.09 38.95
C VAL A 23 31.80 19.78 39.63
N LYS A 24 32.97 19.18 39.55
CA LYS A 24 34.23 19.78 39.99
C LYS A 24 34.71 20.72 38.88
N THR A 25 34.89 21.98 39.20
CA THR A 25 35.42 23.00 38.27
C THR A 25 36.93 22.99 38.21
N PRO A 26 37.60 23.57 37.19
CA PRO A 26 39.06 23.65 37.09
C PRO A 26 39.72 24.31 38.30
N GLY A 27 39.03 25.21 39.02
CA GLY A 27 39.50 25.82 40.28
C GLY A 27 39.34 24.95 41.54
N ALA A 28 39.16 23.61 41.35
CA ALA A 28 38.96 22.60 42.42
C ALA A 28 37.72 22.84 43.30
N ARG A 29 36.80 23.70 42.90
CA ARG A 29 35.53 23.96 43.58
C ARG A 29 34.43 23.08 43.08
N LEU A 30 33.54 22.62 43.96
CA LEU A 30 32.32 21.90 43.59
C LEU A 30 31.21 22.88 43.29
N THR A 31 30.53 22.69 42.11
CA THR A 31 29.43 23.56 41.67
C THR A 31 28.25 22.71 41.23
N MET A 32 27.04 23.23 41.38
CA MET A 32 25.82 22.56 40.96
C MET A 32 25.46 23.02 39.55
N HIS A 33 25.41 22.08 38.61
CA HIS A 33 24.95 22.33 37.24
C HIS A 33 23.56 21.75 37.02
N VAL A 34 22.67 22.51 36.40
CA VAL A 34 21.35 22.06 36.00
C VAL A 34 21.47 21.16 34.78
N ILE A 35 20.86 19.97 34.84
CA ILE A 35 20.87 19.00 33.75
C ILE A 35 19.69 19.28 32.82
N LYS A 36 19.96 19.37 31.53
CA LYS A 36 18.91 19.45 30.52
C LYS A 36 18.16 18.12 30.44
N LYS A 37 16.84 18.16 30.19
CA LYS A 37 16.04 16.94 29.96
C LYS A 37 16.57 16.16 28.78
N ALA A 38 16.79 14.86 28.92
CA ALA A 38 17.15 13.97 27.83
C ALA A 38 16.03 13.85 26.79
N SER A 39 16.40 13.71 25.55
CA SER A 39 15.49 13.44 24.43
C SER A 39 15.67 12.01 23.95
N LYS A 40 14.56 11.35 23.62
CA LYS A 40 14.59 9.99 23.07
C LYS A 40 14.90 9.95 21.58
N GLY A 41 14.84 11.11 20.89
CA GLY A 41 15.01 11.25 19.45
C GLY A 41 13.85 10.68 18.63
N PRO A 42 13.93 10.76 17.30
CA PRO A 42 12.90 10.26 16.40
C PRO A 42 12.86 8.72 16.40
N ARG A 43 11.66 8.19 16.31
CA ARG A 43 11.40 6.76 16.26
C ARG A 43 10.63 6.37 15.01
N CYS A 44 10.89 5.18 14.50
CA CYS A 44 10.16 4.62 13.38
C CYS A 44 8.66 4.55 13.68
N GLY A 45 7.84 4.97 12.72
CA GLY A 45 6.40 4.94 12.87
C GLY A 45 5.82 3.52 12.98
N ASP A 46 6.45 2.53 12.36
CA ASP A 46 6.01 1.14 12.37
C ASP A 46 6.57 0.35 13.56
N CYS A 47 7.88 0.11 13.58
CA CYS A 47 8.53 -0.74 14.58
C CYS A 47 8.98 0.00 15.86
N LYS A 48 8.81 1.33 15.95
CA LYS A 48 9.20 2.16 17.10
C LYS A 48 10.71 2.16 17.42
N SER A 49 11.55 1.52 16.63
CA SER A 49 13.00 1.56 16.76
C SER A 49 13.54 2.99 16.54
N LYS A 50 14.71 3.28 17.07
CA LYS A 50 15.38 4.57 16.87
C LYS A 50 15.79 4.72 15.40
N ILE A 51 15.57 5.88 14.83
CA ILE A 51 16.05 6.20 13.47
C ILE A 51 17.52 6.62 13.58
N ILE A 52 18.36 5.92 12.82
CA ILE A 52 19.80 6.21 12.73
C ILE A 52 20.01 7.37 11.75
N GLY A 53 21.00 8.23 12.02
CA GLY A 53 21.35 9.37 11.17
C GLY A 53 20.67 10.67 11.54
N VAL A 54 19.75 10.67 12.50
CA VAL A 54 19.11 11.88 13.02
C VAL A 54 19.47 12.06 14.50
N PRO A 55 19.97 13.24 14.92
CA PRO A 55 20.39 13.47 16.29
C PRO A 55 19.22 13.43 17.27
N CYS A 56 19.49 13.03 18.52
CA CYS A 56 18.49 12.96 19.59
C CYS A 56 18.43 14.30 20.32
N LEU A 57 17.65 15.23 19.85
CA LEU A 57 17.53 16.57 20.38
C LEU A 57 16.12 16.89 20.88
N ARG A 58 15.98 17.98 21.64
CA ARG A 58 14.68 18.51 22.03
C ARG A 58 14.04 19.27 20.87
N PRO A 59 12.71 19.40 20.80
CA PRO A 59 12.01 20.09 19.69
C PRO A 59 12.54 21.50 19.38
N PHE A 60 12.91 22.24 20.40
CA PHE A 60 13.50 23.58 20.26
C PHE A 60 14.86 23.55 19.55
N GLU A 61 15.68 22.56 19.81
CA GLU A 61 16.99 22.37 19.20
C GLU A 61 16.83 21.91 17.74
N TYR A 62 15.83 21.06 17.44
CA TYR A 62 15.49 20.68 16.06
C TYR A 62 15.16 21.85 15.15
N ARG A 63 14.50 22.87 15.68
CA ARG A 63 14.17 24.08 14.88
C ARG A 63 15.38 24.81 14.35
N ARG A 64 16.54 24.70 15.02
CA ARG A 64 17.80 25.34 14.65
C ARG A 64 18.65 24.51 13.69
N LEU A 65 18.36 23.25 13.50
CA LEU A 65 19.10 22.37 12.59
C LEU A 65 18.71 22.61 11.14
N ALA A 66 19.66 22.39 10.22
CA ALA A 66 19.37 22.33 8.80
C ALA A 66 18.41 21.18 8.44
N LYS A 67 17.72 21.29 7.32
CA LYS A 67 16.78 20.26 6.87
C LYS A 67 17.46 18.90 6.68
N SER A 68 18.67 18.89 6.12
CA SER A 68 19.49 17.69 5.90
C SER A 68 19.82 16.94 7.20
N GLU A 69 20.05 17.66 8.30
CA GLU A 69 20.37 17.08 9.61
C GLU A 69 19.14 16.49 10.33
N ARG A 70 17.93 16.92 9.93
CA ARG A 70 16.66 16.48 10.51
C ARG A 70 16.06 15.27 9.81
N THR A 71 16.57 14.90 8.64
CA THR A 71 16.05 13.85 7.79
C THR A 71 17.14 12.89 7.34
N VAL A 72 16.74 11.78 6.77
CA VAL A 72 17.64 10.84 6.08
C VAL A 72 17.31 10.93 4.59
N ALA A 73 18.33 11.05 3.72
CA ALA A 73 18.16 11.14 2.27
C ALA A 73 17.77 9.77 1.66
N ARG A 74 16.55 9.34 1.91
CA ARG A 74 15.96 8.08 1.45
C ARG A 74 14.45 8.22 1.41
N ALA A 75 13.76 7.41 0.62
CA ALA A 75 12.31 7.30 0.69
C ALA A 75 11.84 7.01 2.12
N TYR A 76 10.84 7.74 2.60
CA TYR A 76 10.39 7.75 4.01
C TYR A 76 11.49 8.12 5.02
N GLY A 77 12.57 8.80 4.59
CA GLY A 77 13.66 9.22 5.47
C GLY A 77 13.18 10.13 6.59
N GLY A 78 13.65 9.86 7.81
CA GLY A 78 13.21 10.58 9.02
C GLY A 78 11.90 10.07 9.64
N SER A 79 11.06 9.35 8.91
CA SER A 79 9.78 8.80 9.39
C SER A 79 9.85 7.28 9.64
N ARG A 80 10.61 6.54 8.83
CA ARG A 80 10.71 5.08 8.88
C ARG A 80 12.16 4.62 8.97
N CYS A 81 12.39 3.46 9.60
CA CYS A 81 13.70 2.83 9.61
C CYS A 81 13.96 2.10 8.28
N MET A 82 15.20 1.70 8.02
CA MET A 82 15.61 1.07 6.78
C MET A 82 14.86 -0.24 6.48
N SER A 83 14.69 -1.10 7.48
CA SER A 83 13.96 -2.37 7.31
C SER A 83 12.49 -2.15 6.95
N CYS A 84 11.78 -1.30 7.73
CA CYS A 84 10.38 -1.00 7.46
C CYS A 84 10.15 -0.32 6.09
N THR A 85 11.09 0.51 5.64
CA THR A 85 11.04 1.09 4.29
C THR A 85 11.19 0.01 3.22
N ARG A 86 12.17 -0.89 3.38
CA ARG A 86 12.37 -2.02 2.46
C ARG A 86 11.12 -2.90 2.36
N ASP A 87 10.55 -3.27 3.49
CA ASP A 87 9.37 -4.13 3.54
C ASP A 87 8.14 -3.45 2.92
N ARG A 88 8.03 -2.12 3.09
CA ARG A 88 6.96 -1.33 2.48
C ARG A 88 7.09 -1.27 0.95
N VAL A 89 8.30 -1.08 0.44
CA VAL A 89 8.57 -1.08 -1.01
C VAL A 89 8.30 -2.46 -1.62
N LYS A 90 8.78 -3.54 -0.98
CA LYS A 90 8.49 -4.91 -1.41
C LYS A 90 6.99 -5.20 -1.45
N ARG A 91 6.27 -4.79 -0.41
CA ARG A 91 4.82 -4.98 -0.35
C ARG A 91 4.09 -4.24 -1.46
N ALA A 92 4.48 -3.00 -1.75
CA ALA A 92 3.90 -2.23 -2.84
C ALA A 92 4.12 -2.93 -4.19
N PHE A 93 5.32 -3.39 -4.46
CA PHE A 93 5.65 -4.15 -5.66
C PHE A 93 4.77 -5.41 -5.80
N PHE A 94 4.69 -6.23 -4.77
CA PHE A 94 3.84 -7.44 -4.83
C PHE A 94 2.35 -7.14 -5.03
N LEU A 95 1.86 -6.04 -4.47
CA LEU A 95 0.47 -5.63 -4.68
C LEU A 95 0.22 -5.17 -6.12
N GLU A 96 1.18 -4.49 -6.74
CA GLU A 96 1.11 -4.09 -8.14
C GLU A 96 1.14 -5.32 -9.07
N GLU A 97 2.05 -6.25 -8.84
CA GLU A 97 2.10 -7.51 -9.57
C GLU A 97 0.81 -8.33 -9.45
N GLN A 98 0.27 -8.45 -8.25
CA GLN A 98 -1.00 -9.15 -8.05
C GLN A 98 -2.16 -8.48 -8.79
N LYS A 99 -2.19 -7.14 -8.86
CA LYS A 99 -3.20 -6.43 -9.64
C LYS A 99 -3.04 -6.70 -11.13
N ALA A 100 -1.82 -6.65 -11.64
CA ALA A 100 -1.53 -6.93 -13.05
C ALA A 100 -1.95 -8.36 -13.43
N VAL A 101 -1.58 -9.35 -12.63
CA VAL A 101 -1.99 -10.75 -12.87
C VAL A 101 -3.51 -10.91 -12.85
N LYS A 102 -4.19 -10.31 -11.88
CA LYS A 102 -5.67 -10.35 -11.82
C LYS A 102 -6.32 -9.71 -13.03
N ALA A 103 -5.76 -8.60 -13.54
CA ALA A 103 -6.26 -7.93 -14.73
C ALA A 103 -6.13 -8.84 -15.97
N ILE A 104 -4.97 -9.49 -16.14
CA ILE A 104 -4.72 -10.41 -17.27
C ILE A 104 -5.65 -11.63 -17.19
N ILE A 105 -5.87 -12.18 -16.00
CA ILE A 105 -6.81 -13.32 -15.83
C ILE A 105 -8.24 -12.88 -16.19
N ALA A 106 -8.68 -11.74 -15.68
CA ALA A 106 -10.03 -11.23 -15.97
C ALA A 106 -10.25 -10.94 -17.47
N GLU A 107 -9.22 -10.44 -18.16
CA GLU A 107 -9.24 -10.19 -19.58
C GLU A 107 -9.38 -11.51 -20.37
N LYS A 108 -8.57 -12.51 -20.07
CA LYS A 108 -8.67 -13.85 -20.67
C LYS A 108 -10.02 -14.53 -20.43
N GLU A 109 -10.56 -14.42 -19.23
CA GLU A 109 -11.90 -14.95 -18.91
C GLU A 109 -13.00 -14.20 -19.71
N ALA A 110 -12.88 -12.90 -19.86
CA ALA A 110 -13.81 -12.11 -20.66
C ALA A 110 -13.74 -12.48 -22.15
N GLU A 111 -12.55 -12.71 -22.69
CA GLU A 111 -12.37 -13.18 -24.07
C GLU A 111 -12.92 -14.60 -24.25
N ALA A 112 -12.66 -15.51 -23.32
CA ALA A 112 -13.20 -16.87 -23.35
C ALA A 112 -14.74 -16.87 -23.37
N ARG A 113 -15.37 -16.06 -22.49
CA ARG A 113 -16.84 -15.90 -22.47
C ARG A 113 -17.39 -15.34 -23.77
N LYS A 114 -16.72 -14.35 -24.38
CA LYS A 114 -17.11 -13.82 -25.69
C LYS A 114 -17.04 -14.89 -26.78
N ALA A 115 -15.94 -15.64 -26.82
CA ALA A 115 -15.77 -16.74 -27.77
C ALA A 115 -16.84 -17.84 -27.61
N GLU A 116 -17.21 -18.18 -26.38
CA GLU A 116 -18.30 -19.14 -26.11
C GLU A 116 -19.65 -18.62 -26.56
N THR A 117 -19.97 -17.34 -26.33
CA THR A 117 -21.22 -16.74 -26.77
C THR A 117 -21.31 -16.66 -28.29
N GLU A 118 -20.20 -16.38 -28.96
CA GLU A 118 -20.15 -16.39 -30.44
C GLU A 118 -20.33 -17.80 -31.02
N LYS A 119 -19.68 -18.80 -30.43
CA LYS A 119 -19.88 -20.22 -30.79
C LYS A 119 -21.31 -20.67 -30.57
N ALA A 120 -21.93 -20.27 -29.46
CA ALA A 120 -23.34 -20.56 -29.19
C ALA A 120 -24.27 -19.91 -30.19
N LYS A 121 -24.06 -18.64 -30.55
CA LYS A 121 -24.83 -17.95 -31.59
C LYS A 121 -24.66 -18.60 -32.96
N ALA A 122 -23.42 -18.92 -33.36
CA ALA A 122 -23.16 -19.60 -34.64
C ALA A 122 -23.79 -20.99 -34.69
N SER A 123 -23.83 -21.73 -33.60
CA SER A 123 -24.49 -23.05 -33.53
C SER A 123 -26.02 -22.94 -33.60
N ALA A 124 -26.60 -21.92 -32.97
CA ALA A 124 -28.02 -21.65 -33.01
C ALA A 124 -28.46 -21.24 -34.45
N GLU A 125 -27.67 -20.42 -35.10
CA GLU A 125 -27.92 -19.99 -36.47
C GLU A 125 -27.85 -21.13 -37.51
N LYS A 126 -26.86 -22.03 -37.31
CA LYS A 126 -26.76 -23.28 -38.10
C LYS A 126 -27.94 -24.21 -37.89
N LYS A 127 -28.47 -24.33 -36.66
CA LYS A 127 -29.68 -25.11 -36.37
C LYS A 127 -30.92 -24.49 -36.95
N ALA A 128 -31.08 -23.18 -36.90
CA ALA A 128 -32.21 -22.45 -37.53
C ALA A 128 -32.21 -22.62 -39.08
N LYS A 129 -31.06 -22.44 -39.72
CA LYS A 129 -30.92 -22.66 -41.17
C LYS A 129 -31.18 -24.11 -41.58
N LYS A 130 -30.91 -25.09 -40.72
CA LYS A 130 -31.18 -26.50 -40.98
C LYS A 130 -32.67 -26.85 -40.81
N ALA A 131 -33.36 -26.20 -39.88
CA ALA A 131 -34.79 -26.31 -39.68
C ALA A 131 -35.60 -25.72 -40.87
N ASP A 132 -35.23 -24.52 -41.31
CA ASP A 132 -35.82 -23.85 -42.46
C ASP A 132 -35.67 -24.67 -43.76
N LYS A 133 -34.52 -25.31 -43.94
CA LYS A 133 -34.25 -26.18 -45.10
C LYS A 133 -35.05 -27.47 -45.08
N SER A 134 -35.34 -28.02 -43.88
CA SER A 134 -36.22 -29.20 -43.72
C SER A 134 -37.67 -28.89 -43.99
N GLU A 135 -38.17 -27.75 -43.50
CA GLU A 135 -39.55 -27.30 -43.73
C GLU A 135 -39.84 -26.98 -45.24
N LYS A 136 -38.85 -26.37 -45.91
CA LYS A 136 -38.94 -26.09 -47.36
C LYS A 136 -38.94 -27.37 -48.19
N LYS A 137 -38.25 -28.43 -47.72
CA LYS A 137 -38.22 -29.72 -48.40
C LYS A 137 -39.53 -30.52 -48.19
N GLU A 138 -40.16 -30.35 -47.04
CA GLU A 138 -41.48 -30.95 -46.76
C GLU A 138 -42.65 -30.30 -47.53
N LYS A 139 -42.58 -28.94 -47.65
CA LYS A 139 -43.56 -28.21 -48.48
C LYS A 139 -43.45 -28.53 -49.98
N SER A 140 -42.24 -28.75 -50.50
CA SER A 140 -42.02 -29.15 -51.89
C SER A 140 -42.49 -30.58 -52.20
N SER A 141 -42.39 -31.51 -51.19
CA SER A 141 -42.88 -32.88 -51.34
C SER A 141 -44.39 -33.02 -51.20
N LYS A 142 -45.06 -32.09 -50.49
CA LYS A 142 -46.52 -32.05 -50.41
C LYS A 142 -47.15 -31.50 -51.71
N SER A 143 -46.57 -30.47 -52.34
CA SER A 143 -47.07 -29.91 -53.56
C SER A 143 -46.97 -30.88 -54.75
N SER A 144 -46.00 -31.76 -54.83
CA SER A 144 -45.83 -32.79 -55.84
C SER A 144 -46.72 -34.03 -55.64
N LYS A 145 -47.34 -34.24 -54.48
CA LYS A 145 -48.38 -35.28 -54.31
C LYS A 145 -49.79 -34.86 -54.62
N GLU A 146 -50.09 -33.56 -54.52
CA GLU A 146 -51.44 -33.02 -54.86
C GLU A 146 -51.72 -32.88 -56.37
N SER A 147 -50.65 -32.79 -57.16
CA SER A 147 -50.79 -32.71 -58.63
C SER A 147 -51.03 -34.07 -59.36
N LYS A 148 -51.02 -35.23 -58.60
CA LYS A 148 -51.20 -36.56 -59.15
C LYS A 148 -52.57 -37.22 -58.86
N SER A 149 -53.51 -36.53 -58.24
CA SER A 149 -54.83 -37.06 -57.88
C SER A 149 -56.02 -36.32 -58.57
N ALA A 150 -55.92 -35.91 -59.84
CA ALA A 150 -57.05 -35.43 -60.55
C ALA A 150 -57.72 -36.59 -61.35
N PRO A 151 -58.97 -36.95 -61.10
CA PRO A 151 -59.64 -38.04 -61.82
C PRO A 151 -60.05 -37.56 -63.27
N LYS A 152 -59.63 -38.34 -64.25
CA LYS A 152 -60.20 -38.26 -65.59
C LYS A 152 -61.69 -38.62 -65.54
N LYS A 153 -62.59 -37.69 -65.80
CA LYS A 153 -63.98 -37.96 -66.18
C LYS A 153 -64.07 -38.07 -67.69
N LYS A 154 -64.67 -39.15 -68.10
CA LYS A 154 -65.28 -39.36 -69.46
C LYS A 154 -66.28 -38.28 -69.77
#